data_3e26774f46e0ffb5597fa26785e22668
#
_entry.id   3e26774f46e0ffb5597fa26785e22668
#
_cell.length_a   1.000
_cell.length_b   1.000
_cell.length_c   1.000
_cell.angle_alpha   90.00
_cell.angle_beta   90.00
_cell.angle_gamma   90.00
#
_symmetry.space_group_name_H-M   'P 1'
#
loop_
_entity.id
_entity.type
_entity.pdbx_description
1 polymer ?
#
loop_
_entity_poly.entity_id
_entity_poly.type
_entity_poly.pdbx_seq_one_letter_code
_entity_poly.pdbx_strand_id
1 'polypeptide(L)' 'MDISKFFDTIKSLKKTSEIHPSINVRAKIIFYLNEQILDTFYLGMFYIYYRNEIYEVNEEFRNMINAIIKKSGKLPMY' A
#
# COMPACT_ATOMS: atom_id res chain seq x y z
N MET A 1 5.40 12.25 5.67
CA MET A 1 4.94 11.56 4.44
C MET A 1 3.90 12.40 3.75
N ASP A 2 4.00 12.52 2.44
CA ASP A 2 2.99 13.23 1.65
C ASP A 2 1.83 12.28 1.33
N ILE A 3 0.70 12.49 2.01
CA ILE A 3 -0.49 11.66 1.85
C ILE A 3 -1.05 11.77 0.43
N SER A 4 -1.04 12.97 -0.16
CA SER A 4 -1.53 13.18 -1.53
C SER A 4 -0.74 12.34 -2.53
N LYS A 5 0.59 12.32 -2.40
CA LYS A 5 1.44 11.53 -3.27
C LYS A 5 1.18 10.03 -3.09
N PHE A 6 0.95 9.58 -1.86
CA PHE A 6 0.62 8.20 -1.58
C PHE A 6 -0.67 7.78 -2.29
N PHE A 7 -1.74 8.56 -2.14
CA PHE A 7 -3.01 8.27 -2.78
C PHE A 7 -2.93 8.35 -4.30
N ASP A 8 -2.19 9.32 -4.84
CA ASP A 8 -1.99 9.43 -6.28
C ASP A 8 -1.27 8.21 -6.84
N THR A 9 -0.27 7.71 -6.12
CA THR A 9 0.46 6.49 -6.52
C THR A 9 -0.47 5.28 -6.51
N ILE A 10 -1.32 5.13 -5.48
CA ILE A 10 -2.31 4.04 -5.42
C ILE A 10 -3.28 4.13 -6.60
N LYS A 11 -3.77 5.32 -6.91
CA LYS A 11 -4.71 5.51 -8.04
C LYS A 11 -4.10 5.17 -9.38
N SER A 12 -2.78 5.29 -9.53
CA SER A 12 -2.08 4.97 -10.76
C SER A 12 -1.83 3.46 -10.93
N LEU A 13 -2.04 2.66 -9.88
CA LEU A 13 -1.84 1.23 -9.94
C LEU A 13 -2.94 0.55 -10.75
N LYS A 14 -2.56 -0.51 -11.46
CA LYS A 14 -3.53 -1.29 -12.23
C LYS A 14 -4.33 -2.18 -11.29
N LYS A 15 -5.65 -2.15 -11.42
CA LYS A 15 -6.51 -3.10 -10.72
C LYS A 15 -6.35 -4.48 -11.34
N THR A 16 -6.24 -5.51 -10.49
CA THR A 16 -6.17 -6.86 -11.01
C THR A 16 -7.52 -7.33 -11.50
N SER A 17 -7.52 -8.06 -12.62
CA SER A 17 -8.71 -8.71 -13.14
C SER A 17 -8.92 -10.11 -12.55
N GLU A 18 -8.00 -10.58 -11.75
CA GLU A 18 -8.14 -11.88 -11.08
C GLU A 18 -9.26 -11.83 -10.05
N ILE A 19 -10.12 -12.84 -10.06
CA ILE A 19 -11.30 -12.86 -9.21
C ILE A 19 -10.92 -13.07 -7.74
N HIS A 20 -9.95 -13.93 -7.47
CA HIS A 20 -9.52 -14.26 -6.10
C HIS A 20 -8.00 -14.44 -6.04
N PRO A 21 -7.22 -13.37 -6.25
CA PRO A 21 -5.78 -13.49 -6.08
C PRO A 21 -5.46 -13.77 -4.62
N SER A 22 -4.51 -14.66 -4.39
CA SER A 22 -4.02 -14.92 -3.05
C SER A 22 -3.15 -13.76 -2.59
N ILE A 23 -3.56 -13.07 -1.53
CA ILE A 23 -2.78 -11.99 -0.95
C ILE A 23 -2.18 -12.47 0.36
N ASN A 24 -0.86 -12.57 0.37
CA ASN A 24 -0.12 -12.86 1.59
C ASN A 24 0.24 -11.50 2.22
N VAL A 25 -0.60 -11.03 3.15
CA VAL A 25 -0.42 -9.71 3.76
C VAL A 25 0.84 -9.69 4.60
N ARG A 26 1.78 -8.81 4.23
CA ARG A 26 3.06 -8.65 4.92
C ARG A 26 3.11 -7.40 5.79
N ALA A 27 2.30 -6.40 5.47
CA ALA A 27 2.26 -5.15 6.19
C ALA A 27 0.88 -4.53 6.09
N LYS A 28 0.61 -3.62 7.00
CA LYS A 28 -0.65 -2.90 7.08
C LYS A 28 -0.33 -1.44 7.35
N ILE A 29 -0.88 -0.54 6.54
CA ILE A 29 -0.75 0.89 6.75
C ILE A 29 -2.09 1.45 7.15
N ILE A 30 -2.13 2.14 8.29
CA ILE A 30 -3.34 2.75 8.81
C ILE A 30 -3.16 4.25 8.85
N PHE A 31 -4.06 4.98 8.20
CA PHE A 31 -4.10 6.43 8.28
C PHE A 31 -5.15 6.86 9.31
N TYR A 32 -4.78 7.81 10.15
CA TYR A 32 -5.66 8.34 11.20
C TYR A 32 -5.97 9.81 10.92
N LEU A 33 -7.18 10.21 11.26
CA LEU A 33 -7.59 11.60 11.30
C LEU A 33 -8.34 11.82 12.62
N ASN A 34 -7.81 12.71 13.48
CA ASN A 34 -8.40 13.01 14.80
C ASN A 34 -8.67 11.75 15.63
N GLU A 35 -7.67 10.85 15.71
CA GLU A 35 -7.73 9.58 16.44
C GLU A 35 -8.70 8.55 15.85
N GLN A 36 -9.31 8.86 14.73
CA GLN A 36 -10.18 7.90 14.02
C GLN A 36 -9.45 7.33 12.81
N ILE A 37 -9.73 6.06 12.51
CA ILE A 37 -9.15 5.41 11.34
C ILE A 37 -9.82 5.99 10.08
N LEU A 38 -8.99 6.63 9.22
CA LEU A 38 -9.44 7.17 7.96
C LEU A 38 -9.43 6.10 6.86
N ASP A 39 -8.33 5.38 6.74
CA ASP A 39 -8.16 4.34 5.73
C ASP A 39 -7.15 3.29 6.19
N THR A 40 -7.31 2.08 5.67
CA THR A 40 -6.40 0.96 5.93
C THR A 40 -6.00 0.33 4.61
N PHE A 41 -4.69 0.10 4.43
CA PHE A 41 -4.12 -0.58 3.27
C PHE A 41 -3.44 -1.86 3.71
N TYR A 42 -3.73 -2.96 3.03
CA TYR A 42 -3.08 -4.25 3.28
C TYR A 42 -2.08 -4.51 2.16
N LEU A 43 -0.81 -4.64 2.52
CA LEU A 43 0.29 -4.73 1.56
C LEU A 43 0.82 -6.16 1.48
N GLY A 44 0.80 -6.74 0.28
CA GLY A 44 1.45 -8.00 -0.02
C GLY A 44 2.65 -7.79 -0.93
N MET A 45 3.31 -8.89 -1.33
CA MET A 45 4.47 -8.83 -2.22
C MET A 45 4.08 -8.32 -3.61
N PHE A 46 2.95 -8.77 -4.14
CA PHE A 46 2.54 -8.49 -5.52
C PHE A 46 1.24 -7.69 -5.62
N TYR A 47 0.44 -7.65 -4.55
CA TYR A 47 -0.89 -7.04 -4.56
C TYR A 47 -1.11 -6.18 -3.32
N ILE A 48 -1.98 -5.17 -3.50
CA ILE A 48 -2.46 -4.32 -2.42
C ILE A 48 -3.98 -4.48 -2.35
N TYR A 49 -4.49 -4.65 -1.13
CA TYR A 49 -5.93 -4.64 -0.89
C TYR A 49 -6.31 -3.29 -0.28
N TYR A 50 -7.27 -2.59 -0.90
CA TYR A 50 -7.73 -1.30 -0.44
C TYR A 50 -9.18 -1.08 -0.88
N ARG A 51 -10.06 -0.81 0.08
CA ARG A 51 -11.50 -0.53 -0.17
C ARG A 51 -12.17 -1.58 -1.04
N ASN A 52 -11.98 -2.86 -0.72
CA ASN A 52 -12.53 -4.00 -1.46
C ASN A 52 -12.04 -4.12 -2.90
N GLU A 53 -10.97 -3.40 -3.24
CA GLU A 53 -10.31 -3.48 -4.54
C GLU A 53 -8.90 -4.03 -4.37
N ILE A 54 -8.43 -4.76 -5.38
CA ILE A 54 -7.10 -5.32 -5.38
C ILE A 54 -6.31 -4.71 -6.52
N TYR A 55 -5.13 -4.17 -6.19
CA TYR A 55 -4.25 -3.49 -7.13
C TYR A 55 -2.95 -4.26 -7.26
N GLU A 56 -2.33 -4.21 -8.46
CA GLU A 56 -1.02 -4.80 -8.69
C GLU A 56 0.07 -3.82 -8.25
N VAL A 57 1.02 -4.32 -7.45
CA VAL A 57 2.18 -3.54 -6.99
C VAL A 57 3.13 -3.34 -8.17
N ASN A 58 3.59 -2.10 -8.38
CA ASN A 58 4.62 -1.79 -9.36
C ASN A 58 5.90 -1.31 -8.68
N GLU A 59 6.95 -1.07 -9.46
CA GLU A 59 8.25 -0.64 -8.94
C GLU A 59 8.17 0.70 -8.24
N GLU A 60 7.44 1.65 -8.79
CA GLU A 60 7.27 2.98 -8.18
C GLU A 60 6.65 2.86 -6.78
N PHE A 61 5.63 2.03 -6.63
CA PHE A 61 5.00 1.81 -5.33
C PHE A 61 5.96 1.16 -4.35
N ARG A 62 6.72 0.14 -4.78
CA ARG A 62 7.71 -0.52 -3.94
C ARG A 62 8.75 0.46 -3.42
N ASN A 63 9.26 1.30 -4.30
CA ASN A 63 10.26 2.30 -3.92
C ASN A 63 9.69 3.32 -2.93
N MET A 64 8.46 3.74 -3.12
CA MET A 64 7.78 4.66 -2.21
C MET A 64 7.63 4.04 -0.81
N ILE A 65 7.17 2.80 -0.73
CA ILE A 65 7.00 2.11 0.56
C ILE A 65 8.34 1.90 1.25
N ASN A 66 9.36 1.48 0.50
CA ASN A 66 10.70 1.29 1.07
C ASN A 66 11.25 2.60 1.64
N ALA A 67 11.01 3.73 0.95
CA ALA A 67 11.45 5.04 1.45
C ALA A 67 10.75 5.41 2.76
N ILE A 68 9.45 5.14 2.86
CA ILE A 68 8.68 5.40 4.08
C ILE A 68 9.20 4.54 5.24
N ILE A 69 9.43 3.26 5.00
CA ILE A 69 9.91 2.32 6.02
C ILE A 69 11.32 2.70 6.46
N LYS A 70 12.18 3.11 5.52
CA LYS A 70 13.54 3.54 5.84
C LYS A 70 13.56 4.74 6.77
N LYS A 71 12.65 5.71 6.56
CA LYS A 71 12.53 6.87 7.44
C LYS A 71 12.14 6.50 8.86
N SER A 72 11.45 5.39 9.05
CA SER A 72 11.08 4.88 10.37
C SER A 72 12.16 4.01 10.99
N GLY A 73 13.31 3.85 10.34
CA GLY A 73 14.44 3.07 10.86
C GLY A 73 14.31 1.57 10.73
N LYS A 74 13.36 1.10 9.92
CA LYS A 74 13.14 -0.33 9.71
C LYS A 74 13.73 -0.80 8.39
N LEU A 75 13.92 -2.11 8.25
CA LEU A 75 14.39 -2.72 7.01
C LEU A 75 13.33 -2.62 5.91
N PRO A 76 13.75 -2.48 4.63
CA PRO A 76 12.80 -2.43 3.52
C PRO A 76 11.94 -3.69 3.44
N MET A 77 10.68 -3.50 3.04
CA MET A 77 9.74 -4.60 2.84
C MET A 77 9.91 -5.27 1.48
N TYR A 78 10.30 -4.49 0.48
CA TYR A 78 10.46 -4.97 -0.90
C TYR A 78 11.90 -5.07 -1.34
#